data_a72a86e2f3defe4412411a3c5ca0d2b5
#
_entry.id   a72a86e2f3defe4412411a3c5ca0d2b5
#
_cell.length_a   1.000
_cell.length_b   1.000
_cell.length_c   1.000
_cell.angle_alpha   90.00
_cell.angle_beta   90.00
_cell.angle_gamma   90.00
#
_symmetry.space_group_name_H-M   'P 1'
#
loop_
_entity.id
_entity.type
_entity.pdbx_description
1 polymer ?
#
loop_
_entity_poly.entity_id
_entity_poly.type
_entity_poly.pdbx_seq_one_letter_code
_entity_poly.pdbx_strand_id
1 'polypeptide(L)'
;MIKEVPLYHQMNGGIHMNQLVTGKFIALKRKQKNLTQEQLAEKLGVSNKTISKWETGKCMPDYSIIKSLCEELEVTVAELMDGEMSEEKSVRIYDDEQIL
;
A
#
# COMPACT_ATOMS: atom_id res chain seq x y z
N MET A 1 -3.61 18.29 -20.49
CA MET A 1 -3.77 18.10 -20.00
C MET A 1 -3.80 18.03 -19.22
N ILE A 2 -3.52 18.21 -19.07
CA ILE A 2 -3.48 18.01 -18.25
C ILE A 2 -4.16 18.03 -17.60
N LYS A 3 -4.62 17.95 -17.67
CA LYS A 3 -5.28 17.77 -16.95
C LYS A 3 -5.68 17.11 -16.31
N GLU A 4 -5.69 16.68 -16.52
CA GLU A 4 -6.16 15.99 -15.83
C GLU A 4 -5.70 15.48 -14.98
N VAL A 5 -5.04 15.48 -14.88
CA VAL A 5 -4.36 15.00 -14.10
C VAL A 5 -4.41 15.57 -13.05
N PRO A 6 -4.26 16.30 -12.97
CA PRO A 6 -4.18 16.77 -11.84
C PRO A 6 -5.34 16.96 -11.23
N LEU A 7 -5.95 17.01 -11.58
CA LEU A 7 -6.88 17.28 -11.02
C LEU A 7 -7.37 16.47 -10.24
N TYR A 8 -7.60 15.63 -10.40
CA TYR A 8 -8.21 14.95 -9.65
C TYR A 8 -7.49 14.50 -8.69
N HIS A 9 -6.53 14.33 -8.80
CA HIS A 9 -5.93 13.87 -7.89
C HIS A 9 -5.61 14.79 -7.07
N GLN A 10 -5.65 15.78 -7.35
CA GLN A 10 -5.37 16.60 -6.51
C GLN A 10 -6.34 16.87 -5.74
N MET A 11 -7.25 16.64 -5.94
CA MET A 11 -8.16 16.88 -5.21
C MET A 11 -8.21 16.24 -4.16
N ASN A 12 -8.06 15.53 -4.04
CA ASN A 12 -8.22 14.87 -3.03
C ASN A 12 -7.31 15.14 -2.32
N GLY A 13 -6.91 15.98 -2.45
CA GLY A 13 -6.17 16.20 -1.58
C GLY A 13 -5.13 15.50 -1.78
N GLY A 14 -5.16 14.83 -2.49
CA GLY A 14 -4.21 14.10 -2.78
C GLY A 14 -3.29 13.80 -1.88
N ILE A 15 -3.34 14.26 -0.87
CA ILE A 15 -2.42 14.00 -0.02
C ILE A 15 -2.70 12.84 0.70
N HIS A 16 -3.69 12.17 0.56
CA HIS A 16 -3.89 11.06 1.37
C HIS A 16 -3.89 9.84 0.54
N MET A 17 -3.79 8.71 1.17
CA MET A 17 -3.77 7.46 0.51
C MET A 17 -5.05 7.19 -0.22
N ASN A 18 -4.94 6.50 -1.32
CA ASN A 18 -6.10 6.06 -2.04
C ASN A 18 -6.47 4.70 -1.44
N GLN A 19 -7.55 4.64 -0.72
CA GLN A 19 -7.94 3.43 -0.02
C GLN A 19 -8.08 2.23 -0.93
N LEU A 20 -8.63 2.45 -2.10
CA LEU A 20 -8.84 1.33 -3.01
C LEU A 20 -7.52 0.79 -3.54
N VAL A 21 -6.61 1.67 -3.91
CA VAL A 21 -5.31 1.27 -4.42
C VAL A 21 -4.52 0.56 -3.35
N THR A 22 -4.50 1.12 -2.15
CA THR A 22 -3.79 0.50 -1.06
C THR A 22 -4.40 -0.85 -0.73
N GLY A 23 -5.72 -0.95 -0.76
CA GLY A 23 -6.38 -2.21 -0.45
C GLY A 23 -6.01 -3.29 -1.45
N LYS A 24 -5.97 -2.95 -2.73
CA LYS A 24 -5.59 -3.91 -3.75
C LYS A 24 -4.15 -4.36 -3.58
N PHE A 25 -3.30 -3.43 -3.18
CA PHE A 25 -1.89 -3.75 -2.96
C PHE A 25 -1.75 -4.73 -1.79
N ILE A 26 -2.52 -4.50 -0.71
CA ILE A 26 -2.49 -5.41 0.42
C ILE A 26 -2.91 -6.81 -0.01
N ALA A 27 -3.98 -6.90 -0.79
CA ALA A 27 -4.46 -8.20 -1.26
C ALA A 27 -3.42 -8.88 -2.13
N LEU A 28 -2.79 -8.12 -3.01
CA LEU A 28 -1.79 -8.67 -3.88
C LEU A 28 -0.60 -9.22 -3.10
N LYS A 29 -0.08 -8.44 -2.18
CA LYS A 29 1.08 -8.87 -1.41
C LYS A 29 0.73 -10.04 -0.52
N ARG A 30 -0.48 -10.03 0.06
CA ARG A 30 -0.92 -11.14 0.88
C ARG A 30 -0.94 -12.43 0.07
N LYS A 31 -1.49 -12.36 -1.13
CA LYS A 31 -1.57 -13.54 -1.98
C LYS A 31 -0.20 -14.01 -2.43
N GLN A 32 0.69 -13.07 -2.70
CA GLN A 32 2.05 -13.44 -3.08
C GLN A 32 2.76 -14.18 -1.97
N LYS A 33 2.33 -13.95 -0.73
CA LYS A 33 2.91 -14.66 0.39
C LYS A 33 2.12 -15.89 0.76
N ASN A 34 1.13 -16.22 -0.06
CA ASN A 34 0.32 -17.41 0.15
C ASN A 34 -0.43 -17.40 1.47
N LEU A 35 -0.90 -16.22 1.86
CA LEU A 35 -1.68 -16.09 3.08
C LEU A 35 -3.13 -15.85 2.75
N THR A 36 -4.02 -16.50 3.52
CA THR A 36 -5.43 -16.17 3.42
C THR A 36 -5.68 -14.91 4.24
N GLN A 37 -6.85 -14.30 4.05
CA GLN A 37 -7.21 -13.15 4.87
C GLN A 37 -7.20 -13.53 6.34
N GLU A 38 -7.68 -14.71 6.65
CA GLU A 38 -7.73 -15.16 8.02
C GLU A 38 -6.33 -15.31 8.61
N GLN A 39 -5.40 -15.85 7.84
CA GLN A 39 -4.05 -16.02 8.31
C GLN A 39 -3.37 -14.69 8.56
N LEU A 40 -3.56 -13.73 7.66
CA LEU A 40 -2.99 -12.41 7.86
C LEU A 40 -3.62 -11.75 9.09
N ALA A 41 -4.92 -11.89 9.23
CA ALA A 41 -5.62 -11.32 10.37
C ALA A 41 -5.06 -11.88 11.67
N GLU A 42 -4.81 -13.16 11.70
CA GLU A 42 -4.28 -13.80 12.89
C GLU A 42 -2.90 -13.26 13.23
N LYS A 43 -2.05 -13.07 12.21
CA LYS A 43 -0.72 -12.54 12.44
C LYS A 43 -0.75 -11.13 12.99
N LEU A 44 -1.75 -10.37 12.60
CA LEU A 44 -1.83 -8.97 13.01
C LEU A 44 -2.71 -8.76 14.24
N GLY A 45 -3.40 -9.80 14.67
CA GLY A 45 -4.27 -9.66 15.84
C GLY A 45 -5.54 -8.92 15.56
N VAL A 46 -6.02 -8.97 14.31
CA VAL A 46 -7.27 -8.31 13.96
C VAL A 46 -8.22 -9.36 13.39
N SER A 47 -9.45 -8.94 13.11
CA SER A 47 -10.42 -9.89 12.60
C SER A 47 -10.28 -10.04 11.09
N ASN A 48 -10.78 -11.15 10.60
CA ASN A 48 -10.82 -11.40 9.18
C ASN A 48 -11.60 -10.31 8.46
N LYS A 49 -12.67 -9.83 9.07
CA LYS A 49 -13.47 -8.78 8.47
C LYS A 49 -12.68 -7.50 8.31
N THR A 50 -11.78 -7.23 9.22
CA THR A 50 -10.94 -6.05 9.15
C THR A 50 -10.06 -6.10 7.91
N ILE A 51 -9.43 -7.26 7.67
CA ILE A 51 -8.60 -7.42 6.48
C ILE A 51 -9.46 -7.21 5.24
N SER A 52 -10.64 -7.78 5.21
CA SER A 52 -11.51 -7.66 4.06
C SER A 52 -11.86 -6.20 3.79
N LYS A 53 -12.11 -5.43 4.84
CA LYS A 53 -12.44 -4.02 4.66
C LYS A 53 -11.27 -3.24 4.08
N TRP A 54 -10.06 -3.57 4.49
CA TRP A 54 -8.90 -2.91 3.92
C TRP A 54 -8.78 -3.26 2.44
N GLU A 55 -8.91 -4.53 2.12
CA GLU A 55 -8.68 -4.98 0.75
C GLU A 55 -9.73 -4.50 -0.22
N THR A 56 -10.92 -4.21 0.27
CA THR A 56 -11.98 -3.70 -0.60
C THR A 56 -12.05 -2.18 -0.58
N GLY A 57 -11.16 -1.54 0.13
CA GLY A 57 -11.12 -0.09 0.15
C GLY A 57 -12.15 0.57 1.04
N LYS A 58 -12.76 -0.18 1.94
CA LYS A 58 -13.78 0.39 2.81
C LYS A 58 -13.20 1.16 3.96
N CYS A 59 -12.01 0.81 4.38
CA CYS A 59 -11.32 1.60 5.39
C CYS A 59 -9.83 1.35 5.28
N MET A 60 -9.06 2.20 5.92
CA MET A 60 -7.62 2.10 5.92
C MET A 60 -7.14 1.44 7.20
N PRO A 61 -5.99 0.78 7.16
CA PRO A 61 -5.40 0.28 8.39
C PRO A 61 -5.06 1.43 9.32
N ASP A 62 -5.28 1.19 10.62
CA ASP A 62 -4.94 2.14 11.63
C ASP A 62 -3.48 2.40 11.62
N TYR A 63 -3.07 3.59 12.00
CA TYR A 63 -1.67 3.91 12.08
C TYR A 63 -0.93 2.92 12.98
N SER A 64 -1.58 2.51 14.05
CA SER A 64 -0.94 1.61 15.00
C SER A 64 -0.68 0.23 14.43
N ILE A 65 -1.40 -0.16 13.37
CA ILE A 65 -1.24 -1.49 12.82
C ILE A 65 -0.40 -1.45 11.54
N ILE A 66 -0.18 -0.29 10.98
CA ILE A 66 0.52 -0.19 9.71
C ILE A 66 1.92 -0.78 9.74
N LYS A 67 2.63 -0.55 10.84
CA LYS A 67 3.97 -1.07 10.93
C LYS A 67 3.99 -2.58 10.88
N SER A 68 3.12 -3.22 11.66
CA SER A 68 3.04 -4.67 11.68
C SER A 68 2.59 -5.22 10.34
N LEU A 69 1.64 -4.53 9.71
CA LEU A 69 1.16 -4.96 8.41
C LEU A 69 2.30 -4.93 7.40
N CYS A 70 3.08 -3.86 7.40
CA CYS A 70 4.19 -3.75 6.48
C CYS A 70 5.22 -4.83 6.73
N GLU A 71 5.47 -5.14 7.98
CA GLU A 71 6.42 -6.18 8.31
C GLU A 71 5.95 -7.54 7.80
N GLU A 72 4.67 -7.83 7.99
CA GLU A 72 4.15 -9.11 7.54
C GLU A 72 4.15 -9.23 6.04
N LEU A 73 3.90 -8.14 5.35
CA LEU A 73 3.88 -8.16 3.90
C LEU A 73 5.24 -7.89 3.27
N GLU A 74 6.22 -7.54 4.11
CA GLU A 74 7.58 -7.24 3.66
C GLU A 74 7.60 -6.09 2.68
N VAL A 75 6.92 -5.02 3.03
CA VAL A 75 6.92 -3.80 2.23
C VAL A 75 7.19 -2.64 3.15
N THR A 76 7.54 -1.50 2.56
CA THR A 76 7.74 -0.30 3.35
C THR A 76 6.42 0.43 3.45
N VAL A 77 6.35 1.37 4.38
CA VAL A 77 5.15 2.18 4.52
C VAL A 77 4.90 2.98 3.24
N ALA A 78 5.97 3.49 2.63
CA ALA A 78 5.81 4.25 1.41
C ALA A 78 5.23 3.39 0.29
N GLU A 79 5.71 2.15 0.18
CA GLU A 79 5.17 1.24 -0.82
C GLU A 79 3.70 0.96 -0.58
N LEU A 80 3.33 0.81 0.68
CA LEU A 80 1.94 0.55 1.02
C LEU A 80 1.07 1.74 0.62
N MET A 81 1.53 2.94 0.91
CA MET A 81 0.77 4.11 0.60
C MET A 81 0.66 4.38 -0.89
N ASP A 82 1.72 4.08 -1.62
CA ASP A 82 1.70 4.27 -3.06
C ASP A 82 1.01 3.14 -3.78
N GLY A 83 0.92 1.98 -3.14
CA GLY A 83 0.32 0.84 -3.78
C GLY A 83 1.23 0.21 -4.81
N GLU A 84 2.53 0.41 -4.69
CA GLU A 84 3.46 -0.19 -5.63
C GLU A 84 4.83 -0.33 -5.00
N MET A 85 5.61 -1.22 -5.54
CA MET A 85 6.94 -1.49 -4.99
C MET A 85 7.88 -0.35 -5.33
N SER A 86 8.83 -0.13 -4.44
CA SER A 86 9.75 0.99 -4.60
C SER A 86 11.02 0.64 -5.34
N GLU A 87 11.18 -0.58 -5.76
CA GLU A 87 12.39 -0.95 -6.46
C GLU A 87 12.69 -0.08 -7.63
N GLU A 88 11.67 0.26 -8.38
CA GLU A 88 11.87 1.09 -9.54
C GLU A 88 12.41 2.44 -9.16
N LYS A 89 11.90 2.96 -8.06
CA LYS A 89 12.35 4.26 -7.62
C LYS A 89 13.80 4.22 -7.20
N SER A 90 14.17 3.14 -6.56
CA SER A 90 15.55 3.00 -6.13
C SER A 90 16.49 2.97 -7.31
N VAL A 91 16.11 2.26 -8.33
CA VAL A 91 16.93 2.16 -9.51
C VAL A 91 17.13 3.51 -10.14
N ARG A 92 16.09 4.29 -10.20
CA ARG A 92 16.19 5.61 -10.79
C ARG A 92 17.16 6.49 -10.01
N ILE A 93 17.18 6.35 -8.73
CA ILE A 93 18.06 7.14 -7.91
C ILE A 93 19.49 6.79 -8.19
N TYR A 94 19.77 5.53 -8.34
CA TYR A 94 21.13 5.12 -8.65
C TYR A 94 21.54 5.68 -9.97
N ASP A 95 20.67 5.65 -10.95
CA ASP A 95 20.98 6.17 -12.24
C ASP A 95 21.42 7.60 -12.15
N ASP A 96 20.74 8.36 -11.34
CA ASP A 96 21.09 9.74 -11.17
C ASP A 96 22.49 9.88 -10.67
N GLU A 97 22.87 9.06 -9.75
CA GLU A 97 24.21 9.12 -9.24
C GLU A 97 25.22 8.75 -10.27
N GLN A 98 24.91 7.78 -11.05
CA GLN A 98 25.84 7.35 -12.05
C GLN A 98 26.14 8.43 -13.02
N ILE A 99 25.18 9.23 -13.27
CA ILE A 99 25.35 10.29 -14.21
C ILE A 99 26.35 11.27 -13.76
N LEU A 100 26.54 11.37 -12.53
CA LEU A 100 27.51 12.28 -12.03
C LEU A 100 28.90 11.79 -12.35
#